data_3dee9447bedad6dd750c8336ca6f73de
#
_entry.id   3dee9447bedad6dd750c8336ca6f73de
#
_cell.length_a   1.000
_cell.length_b   1.000
_cell.length_c   1.000
_cell.angle_alpha   90.00
_cell.angle_beta   90.00
_cell.angle_gamma   90.00
#
_symmetry.space_group_name_H-M   'P 1'
#
loop_
_entity.id
_entity.type
_entity.pdbx_description
1 polymer ?
#
loop_
_entity_poly.entity_id
_entity_poly.type
_entity_poly.pdbx_seq_one_letter_code
_entity_poly.pdbx_strand_id
1 'polypeptide(L)'
;PLTDEQYMDMVRQGVEHTRRGDVFQIVLSRRYGRAFSGDDFNVYRALRCVNPSPYLFYFDMGSFRIFGSSPETHLREQAYIDPIAGTFRRTGDDARDAKLAGELLEDPKENAEHIMLVDLARNDLSRNCRNVKMEYLRQIQYYSHVIHMVSRVGADLMPGADTIRLFADTFPAGTLSGAPKVRAMQL
;
A
#
# COMPACT_ATOMS: atom_id res chain seq x y z
N PRO A 1 16.53 -4.90 17.29
CA PRO A 1 16.55 -4.65 15.86
C PRO A 1 17.21 -5.82 15.15
N LEU A 2 16.63 -6.27 14.04
CA LEU A 2 17.23 -7.32 13.20
C LEU A 2 18.55 -6.82 12.58
N THR A 3 19.56 -7.70 12.50
CA THR A 3 20.79 -7.43 11.74
C THR A 3 20.52 -7.53 10.24
N ASP A 4 21.44 -7.06 9.41
CA ASP A 4 21.33 -7.16 7.96
C ASP A 4 21.27 -8.63 7.52
N GLU A 5 22.09 -9.47 8.13
CA GLU A 5 22.13 -10.92 7.85
C GLU A 5 20.81 -11.61 8.20
N GLN A 6 20.25 -11.33 9.38
CA GLN A 6 18.96 -11.87 9.79
C GLN A 6 17.82 -11.42 8.84
N TYR A 7 17.84 -10.17 8.38
CA TYR A 7 16.85 -9.70 7.43
C TYR A 7 17.01 -10.35 6.06
N MET A 8 18.25 -10.51 5.58
CA MET A 8 18.53 -11.25 4.34
C MET A 8 18.09 -12.71 4.41
N ASP A 9 18.24 -13.36 5.56
CA ASP A 9 17.74 -14.72 5.75
C ASP A 9 16.22 -14.80 5.70
N MET A 10 15.52 -13.84 6.33
CA MET A 10 14.06 -13.73 6.19
C MET A 10 13.65 -13.57 4.73
N VAL A 11 14.37 -12.76 3.95
CA VAL A 11 14.09 -12.58 2.52
C VAL A 11 14.28 -13.89 1.75
N ARG A 12 15.35 -14.64 2.02
CA ARG A 12 15.60 -15.95 1.38
C ARG A 12 14.47 -16.94 1.69
N GLN A 13 14.01 -17.00 2.94
CA GLN A 13 12.88 -17.84 3.34
C GLN A 13 11.58 -17.39 2.66
N GLY A 14 11.31 -16.09 2.60
CA GLY A 14 10.15 -15.55 1.88
C GLY A 14 10.13 -15.90 0.40
N VAL A 15 11.29 -15.81 -0.27
CA VAL A 15 11.44 -16.23 -1.68
C VAL A 15 11.16 -17.74 -1.83
N GLU A 16 11.59 -18.57 -0.88
CA GLU A 16 11.33 -20.01 -0.94
C GLU A 16 9.84 -20.33 -0.76
N HIS A 17 9.14 -19.64 0.15
CA HIS A 17 7.69 -19.77 0.29
C HIS A 17 6.92 -19.34 -0.97
N THR A 18 7.37 -18.30 -1.64
CA THR A 18 6.80 -17.87 -2.92
C THR A 18 7.04 -18.91 -4.01
N ARG A 19 8.24 -19.48 -4.10
CA ARG A 19 8.58 -20.53 -5.08
C ARG A 19 7.80 -21.83 -4.87
N ARG A 20 7.49 -22.18 -3.62
CA ARG A 20 6.65 -23.34 -3.28
C ARG A 20 5.18 -23.12 -3.58
N GLY A 21 4.76 -21.89 -3.83
CA GLY A 21 3.35 -21.54 -4.02
C GLY A 21 2.56 -21.39 -2.72
N ASP A 22 3.23 -21.27 -1.57
CA ASP A 22 2.57 -20.99 -0.28
C ASP A 22 1.88 -19.64 -0.30
N VAL A 23 2.50 -18.65 -0.95
CA VAL A 23 2.00 -17.29 -1.17
C VAL A 23 2.38 -16.80 -2.56
N PHE A 24 1.61 -15.87 -3.12
CA PHE A 24 1.98 -15.11 -4.33
C PHE A 24 2.89 -13.94 -4.00
N GLN A 25 2.68 -13.34 -2.85
CA GLN A 25 3.44 -12.20 -2.33
C GLN A 25 3.55 -12.30 -0.81
N ILE A 26 4.71 -11.94 -0.27
CA ILE A 26 4.93 -11.75 1.17
C ILE A 26 5.67 -10.44 1.38
N VAL A 27 5.23 -9.64 2.35
CA VAL A 27 5.84 -8.36 2.70
C VAL A 27 6.59 -8.50 4.00
N LEU A 28 7.90 -8.39 3.92
CA LEU A 28 8.81 -8.46 5.07
C LEU A 28 9.16 -7.05 5.53
N SER A 29 9.18 -6.82 6.83
CA SER A 29 9.50 -5.52 7.39
C SER A 29 10.66 -5.58 8.38
N ARG A 30 11.36 -4.45 8.50
CA ARG A 30 12.44 -4.25 9.46
C ARG A 30 12.26 -2.91 10.16
N ARG A 31 12.39 -2.92 11.48
CA ARG A 31 12.33 -1.70 12.29
C ARG A 31 13.72 -1.09 12.42
N TYR A 32 13.84 0.17 12.04
CA TYR A 32 15.01 0.99 12.30
C TYR A 32 14.77 1.91 13.50
N GLY A 33 15.81 2.18 14.25
CA GLY A 33 15.77 3.12 15.35
C GLY A 33 16.94 4.08 15.30
N ARG A 34 16.66 5.35 15.56
CA ARG A 34 17.69 6.40 15.68
C ARG A 34 17.35 7.28 16.87
N ALA A 35 18.33 7.59 17.69
CA ALA A 35 18.18 8.62 18.72
C ALA A 35 17.91 9.97 18.07
N PHE A 36 16.90 10.66 18.59
CA PHE A 36 16.50 11.98 18.11
C PHE A 36 16.37 12.92 19.32
N SER A 37 16.81 14.15 19.15
CA SER A 37 16.61 15.22 20.12
C SER A 37 16.09 16.45 19.38
N GLY A 38 15.02 17.05 19.89
CA GLY A 38 14.35 18.19 19.27
C GLY A 38 12.83 18.03 19.23
N ASP A 39 12.17 18.93 18.52
CA ASP A 39 10.72 18.89 18.33
C ASP A 39 10.37 17.94 17.18
N ASP A 40 9.68 16.84 17.52
CA ASP A 40 9.23 15.82 16.56
C ASP A 40 8.17 16.32 15.58
N PHE A 41 7.39 17.34 15.95
CA PHE A 41 6.47 17.98 15.03
C PHE A 41 7.20 18.71 13.88
N ASN A 42 8.42 19.22 14.12
CA ASN A 42 9.26 19.77 13.06
C ASN A 42 9.77 18.69 12.09
N VAL A 43 9.99 17.45 12.57
CA VAL A 43 10.30 16.30 11.69
C VAL A 43 9.11 16.01 10.78
N TYR A 44 7.89 15.99 11.31
CA TYR A 44 6.68 15.84 10.52
C TYR A 44 6.51 16.97 9.48
N ARG A 45 6.78 18.22 9.87
CA ARG A 45 6.74 19.36 8.93
C ARG A 45 7.73 19.19 7.78
N ALA A 46 8.95 18.73 8.08
CA ALA A 46 9.94 18.42 7.07
C ALA A 46 9.50 17.28 6.14
N LEU A 47 8.91 16.21 6.72
CA LEU A 47 8.36 15.10 5.96
C LEU A 47 7.30 15.56 4.94
N ARG A 48 6.42 16.48 5.33
CA ARG A 48 5.41 17.07 4.42
C ARG A 48 6.03 17.76 3.21
N CYS A 49 7.18 18.38 3.39
CA CYS A 49 7.88 19.07 2.30
C CYS A 49 8.61 18.07 1.37
N VAL A 50 9.18 17.02 1.95
CA VAL A 50 9.96 16.02 1.20
C VAL A 50 9.06 15.03 0.48
N ASN A 51 7.96 14.61 1.12
CA ASN A 51 7.02 13.63 0.57
C ASN A 51 5.57 14.11 0.78
N PRO A 52 5.10 15.07 -0.01
CA PRO A 52 3.70 15.48 0.03
C PRO A 52 2.82 14.37 -0.54
N SER A 53 1.92 13.86 0.25
CA SER A 53 0.94 12.84 -0.16
C SER A 53 -0.47 13.26 0.24
N PRO A 54 -1.52 12.62 -0.32
CA PRO A 54 -2.91 12.94 0.03
C PRO A 54 -3.24 12.72 1.51
N TYR A 55 -2.56 11.78 2.18
CA TYR A 55 -2.87 11.40 3.56
C TYR A 55 -1.68 11.66 4.47
N LEU A 56 -1.66 12.85 5.01
CA LEU A 56 -0.67 13.30 5.99
C LEU A 56 -1.31 13.25 7.38
N PHE A 57 -0.65 12.58 8.31
CA PHE A 57 -1.18 12.43 9.67
C PHE A 57 -0.11 12.61 10.73
N TYR A 58 -0.54 13.10 11.88
CA TYR A 58 0.25 13.21 13.10
C TYR A 58 -0.64 12.94 14.29
N PHE A 59 -0.38 11.85 15.01
CA PHE A 59 -1.12 11.44 16.20
C PHE A 59 -0.23 11.54 17.42
N ASP A 60 -0.65 12.31 18.41
CA ASP A 60 -0.05 12.33 19.73
C ASP A 60 -0.85 11.42 20.67
N MET A 61 -0.22 10.31 21.07
CA MET A 61 -0.80 9.31 21.98
C MET A 61 -0.30 9.51 23.43
N GLY A 62 0.30 10.66 23.73
CA GLY A 62 0.87 10.97 25.03
C GLY A 62 2.23 10.33 25.28
N SER A 63 2.31 9.01 25.38
CA SER A 63 3.57 8.27 25.60
C SER A 63 4.42 8.09 24.36
N PHE A 64 3.82 8.20 23.17
CA PHE A 64 4.50 8.10 21.88
C PHE A 64 3.72 8.89 20.83
N ARG A 65 4.37 9.16 19.70
CA ARG A 65 3.76 9.83 18.55
C ARG A 65 3.92 8.99 17.30
N ILE A 66 2.90 9.02 16.45
CA ILE A 66 2.91 8.39 15.14
C ILE A 66 2.59 9.44 14.09
N PHE A 67 3.44 9.60 13.11
CA PHE A 67 3.20 10.49 11.99
C PHE A 67 3.73 9.89 10.69
N GLY A 68 3.14 10.32 9.60
CA GLY A 68 3.51 9.79 8.30
C GLY A 68 2.90 10.55 7.13
N SER A 69 3.26 10.07 5.97
CA SER A 69 2.77 10.52 4.67
C SER A 69 2.48 9.28 3.84
N SER A 70 1.18 9.02 3.56
CA SER A 70 0.75 7.84 2.81
C SER A 70 0.07 8.25 1.51
N PRO A 71 0.42 7.63 0.38
CA PRO A 71 -0.32 7.81 -0.88
C PRO A 71 -1.60 6.97 -0.92
N GLU A 72 -1.70 5.92 -0.10
CA GLU A 72 -2.75 4.91 -0.17
C GLU A 72 -3.98 5.30 0.64
N THR A 73 -5.16 5.05 0.05
CA THR A 73 -6.45 5.07 0.75
C THR A 73 -6.79 3.65 1.16
N HIS A 74 -7.04 3.44 2.45
CA HIS A 74 -7.51 2.14 2.91
C HIS A 74 -9.04 2.05 2.93
N LEU A 75 -9.72 3.06 3.43
CA LEU A 75 -11.18 3.11 3.51
C LEU A 75 -11.68 4.56 3.49
N ARG A 76 -12.83 4.82 2.84
CA ARG A 76 -13.55 6.10 2.84
C ARG A 76 -15.02 5.89 3.25
N GLU A 77 -15.81 6.98 3.33
CA GLU A 77 -17.25 6.98 3.67
C GLU A 77 -18.09 6.03 2.80
N GLN A 78 -17.75 5.88 1.53
CA GLN A 78 -18.12 4.73 0.72
C GLN A 78 -16.96 3.74 0.79
N ALA A 79 -17.22 2.43 0.77
CA ALA A 79 -16.16 1.44 0.88
C ALA A 79 -15.33 1.40 -0.42
N TYR A 80 -14.23 2.13 -0.44
CA TYR A 80 -13.25 2.12 -1.52
C TYR A 80 -11.91 1.60 -1.04
N ILE A 81 -11.26 0.81 -1.89
CA ILE A 81 -9.84 0.49 -1.77
C ILE A 81 -9.19 0.89 -3.09
N ASP A 82 -8.09 1.64 -3.00
CA ASP A 82 -7.30 2.09 -4.15
C ASP A 82 -5.98 1.31 -4.20
N PRO A 83 -5.91 0.14 -4.86
CA PRO A 83 -4.66 -0.57 -5.05
C PRO A 83 -3.67 0.25 -5.87
N ILE A 84 -2.46 0.36 -5.37
CA ILE A 84 -1.33 1.01 -6.04
C ILE A 84 -0.27 -0.06 -6.27
N ALA A 85 0.08 -0.29 -7.53
CA ALA A 85 1.21 -1.13 -7.90
C ALA A 85 1.88 -0.56 -9.15
N GLY A 86 3.17 -0.74 -9.22
CA GLY A 86 3.98 -0.09 -10.24
C GLY A 86 4.33 1.35 -9.87
N THR A 87 5.62 1.59 -9.72
CA THR A 87 6.13 2.91 -9.33
C THR A 87 7.36 3.25 -10.15
N PHE A 88 7.26 4.31 -10.94
CA PHE A 88 8.40 4.87 -11.65
C PHE A 88 8.72 6.26 -11.11
N ARG A 89 10.01 6.57 -11.05
CA ARG A 89 10.47 7.90 -10.62
C ARG A 89 10.24 8.92 -11.72
N ARG A 90 9.68 10.07 -11.38
CA ARG A 90 9.58 11.21 -12.29
C ARG A 90 10.95 11.76 -12.64
N THR A 91 11.09 12.16 -13.89
CA THR A 91 12.32 12.77 -14.40
C THR A 91 12.29 14.31 -14.35
N GLY A 92 11.10 14.89 -14.24
CA GLY A 92 10.86 16.33 -14.35
C GLY A 92 10.68 16.82 -15.81
N ASP A 93 10.75 15.91 -16.78
CA ASP A 93 10.44 16.15 -18.19
C ASP A 93 9.13 15.44 -18.52
N ASP A 94 8.10 16.18 -18.87
CA ASP A 94 6.76 15.63 -19.09
C ASP A 94 6.70 14.66 -20.27
N ALA A 95 7.47 14.87 -21.32
CA ALA A 95 7.50 13.96 -22.48
C ALA A 95 8.15 12.62 -22.12
N ARG A 96 9.22 12.66 -21.33
CA ARG A 96 9.90 11.47 -20.82
C ARG A 96 9.03 10.75 -19.80
N ASP A 97 8.36 11.48 -18.91
CA ASP A 97 7.46 10.93 -17.92
C ASP A 97 6.24 10.24 -18.58
N ALA A 98 5.70 10.80 -19.67
CA ALA A 98 4.65 10.16 -20.44
C ALA A 98 5.10 8.85 -21.10
N LYS A 99 6.35 8.79 -21.58
CA LYS A 99 6.93 7.54 -22.11
C LYS A 99 7.06 6.48 -21.01
N LEU A 100 7.60 6.85 -19.85
CA LEU A 100 7.70 5.96 -18.69
C LEU A 100 6.34 5.44 -18.22
N ALA A 101 5.31 6.28 -18.27
CA ALA A 101 3.94 5.88 -17.96
C ALA A 101 3.40 4.82 -18.96
N GLY A 102 3.72 4.96 -20.24
CA GLY A 102 3.42 3.95 -21.26
C GLY A 102 4.14 2.63 -20.99
N GLU A 103 5.43 2.69 -20.71
CA GLU A 103 6.25 1.51 -20.35
C GLU A 103 5.68 0.79 -19.11
N LEU A 104 5.23 1.54 -18.09
CA LEU A 104 4.61 0.98 -16.89
C LEU A 104 3.31 0.23 -17.21
N LEU A 105 2.47 0.77 -18.10
CA LEU A 105 1.23 0.12 -18.51
C LEU A 105 1.43 -1.17 -19.31
N GLU A 106 2.56 -1.29 -19.98
CA GLU A 106 2.91 -2.45 -20.82
C GLU A 106 3.75 -3.49 -20.07
N ASP A 107 4.29 -3.17 -18.89
CA ASP A 107 5.12 -4.08 -18.11
C ASP A 107 4.31 -5.29 -17.61
N PRO A 108 4.61 -6.54 -18.05
CA PRO A 108 3.83 -7.72 -17.68
C PRO A 108 3.89 -8.03 -16.19
N LYS A 109 5.03 -7.78 -15.53
CA LYS A 109 5.23 -8.03 -14.11
C LYS A 109 4.39 -7.08 -13.27
N GLU A 110 4.52 -5.77 -13.55
CA GLU A 110 3.76 -4.73 -12.84
C GLU A 110 2.25 -4.92 -13.03
N ASN A 111 1.83 -5.29 -14.24
CA ASN A 111 0.44 -5.62 -14.53
C ASN A 111 -0.07 -6.83 -13.74
N ALA A 112 0.71 -7.91 -13.67
CA ALA A 112 0.33 -9.11 -12.91
C ALA A 112 0.20 -8.83 -11.41
N GLU A 113 1.15 -8.09 -10.85
CA GLU A 113 1.12 -7.65 -9.45
C GLU A 113 -0.09 -6.75 -9.19
N HIS A 114 -0.36 -5.79 -10.07
CA HIS A 114 -1.48 -4.88 -9.94
C HIS A 114 -2.84 -5.60 -9.95
N ILE A 115 -3.05 -6.52 -10.89
CA ILE A 115 -4.29 -7.32 -10.97
C ILE A 115 -4.46 -8.17 -9.69
N MET A 116 -3.40 -8.75 -9.17
CA MET A 116 -3.45 -9.50 -7.90
C MET A 116 -3.90 -8.60 -6.75
N LEU A 117 -3.40 -7.38 -6.62
CA LEU A 117 -3.80 -6.43 -5.59
C LEU A 117 -5.26 -5.95 -5.77
N VAL A 118 -5.71 -5.76 -7.00
CA VAL A 118 -7.11 -5.46 -7.32
C VAL A 118 -8.03 -6.59 -6.88
N ASP A 119 -7.66 -7.83 -7.16
CA ASP A 119 -8.46 -8.99 -6.76
C ASP A 119 -8.49 -9.18 -5.24
N LEU A 120 -7.39 -8.91 -4.57
CA LEU A 120 -7.32 -8.88 -3.10
C LEU A 120 -8.26 -7.80 -2.52
N ALA A 121 -8.26 -6.59 -3.07
CA ALA A 121 -9.15 -5.51 -2.66
C ALA A 121 -10.64 -5.88 -2.86
N ARG A 122 -10.98 -6.51 -3.98
CA ARG A 122 -12.32 -7.04 -4.23
C ARG A 122 -12.72 -8.08 -3.19
N ASN A 123 -11.84 -9.01 -2.88
CA ASN A 123 -12.08 -10.04 -1.88
C ASN A 123 -12.26 -9.44 -0.47
N ASP A 124 -11.45 -8.47 -0.08
CA ASP A 124 -11.54 -7.79 1.22
C ASP A 124 -12.88 -7.05 1.38
N LEU A 125 -13.31 -6.30 0.36
CA LEU A 125 -14.59 -5.59 0.39
C LEU A 125 -15.79 -6.55 0.35
N SER A 126 -15.70 -7.67 -0.36
CA SER A 126 -16.83 -8.61 -0.52
C SER A 126 -17.28 -9.27 0.77
N ARG A 127 -16.46 -9.23 1.84
CA ARG A 127 -16.80 -9.81 3.14
C ARG A 127 -17.90 -9.05 3.88
N ASN A 128 -17.94 -7.71 3.71
CA ASN A 128 -18.80 -6.82 4.48
C ASN A 128 -19.62 -5.85 3.61
N CYS A 129 -19.44 -5.93 2.29
CA CYS A 129 -20.06 -5.05 1.34
C CYS A 129 -20.78 -5.84 0.25
N ARG A 130 -21.64 -5.16 -0.50
CA ARG A 130 -22.34 -5.69 -1.69
C ARG A 130 -22.01 -4.81 -2.91
N ASN A 131 -22.38 -5.31 -4.09
CA ASN A 131 -22.16 -4.60 -5.34
C ASN A 131 -20.69 -4.18 -5.55
N VAL A 132 -19.76 -5.07 -5.17
CA VAL A 132 -18.33 -4.81 -5.34
C VAL A 132 -18.03 -4.67 -6.82
N LYS A 133 -17.54 -3.51 -7.24
CA LYS A 133 -17.25 -3.19 -8.64
C LYS A 133 -15.92 -2.48 -8.77
N MET A 134 -15.32 -2.62 -9.93
CA MET A 134 -14.17 -1.81 -10.30
C MET A 134 -14.67 -0.50 -10.93
N GLU A 135 -14.27 0.64 -10.37
CA GLU A 135 -14.64 1.95 -10.89
C GLU A 135 -13.70 2.39 -12.01
N TYR A 136 -12.40 2.17 -11.81
CA TYR A 136 -11.39 2.33 -12.85
C TYR A 136 -10.23 1.36 -12.65
N LEU A 137 -9.57 1.01 -13.74
CA LEU A 137 -8.47 0.06 -13.77
C LEU A 137 -7.24 0.71 -14.39
N ARG A 138 -6.08 0.59 -13.73
CA ARG A 138 -4.76 0.95 -14.24
C ARG A 138 -4.65 2.39 -14.74
N GLN A 139 -5.20 3.35 -14.00
CA GLN A 139 -4.99 4.76 -14.30
C GLN A 139 -3.60 5.20 -13.87
N ILE A 140 -2.92 5.91 -14.75
CA ILE A 140 -1.65 6.55 -14.40
C ILE A 140 -1.92 7.82 -13.62
N GLN A 141 -1.28 7.93 -12.45
CA GLN A 141 -1.33 9.11 -11.61
C GLN A 141 0.08 9.66 -11.41
N TYR A 142 0.24 10.96 -11.70
CA TYR A 142 1.49 11.67 -11.55
C TYR A 142 1.51 12.40 -10.22
N TYR A 143 2.47 12.02 -9.37
CA TYR A 143 2.76 12.71 -8.12
C TYR A 143 4.02 13.57 -8.29
N SER A 144 4.41 14.31 -7.25
CA SER A 144 5.57 15.21 -7.34
C SER A 144 6.88 14.51 -7.75
N HIS A 145 7.10 13.27 -7.30
CA HIS A 145 8.35 12.54 -7.52
C HIS A 145 8.21 11.17 -8.16
N VAL A 146 6.98 10.67 -8.27
CA VAL A 146 6.69 9.34 -8.77
C VAL A 146 5.49 9.31 -9.71
N ILE A 147 5.44 8.29 -10.55
CA ILE A 147 4.32 7.90 -11.40
C ILE A 147 3.82 6.58 -10.85
N HIS A 148 2.54 6.49 -10.54
CA HIS A 148 1.89 5.27 -10.07
C HIS A 148 0.82 4.79 -11.03
N MET A 149 0.65 3.47 -11.08
CA MET A 149 -0.51 2.82 -11.67
C MET A 149 -1.50 2.53 -10.54
N VAL A 150 -2.71 3.10 -10.63
CA VAL A 150 -3.73 3.06 -9.59
C VAL A 150 -5.03 2.52 -10.15
N SER A 151 -5.71 1.67 -9.39
CA SER A 151 -7.08 1.25 -9.66
C SER A 151 -7.98 1.62 -8.47
N ARG A 152 -9.30 1.58 -8.67
CA ARG A 152 -10.26 1.74 -7.58
C ARG A 152 -11.27 0.62 -7.60
N VAL A 153 -11.42 -0.03 -6.46
CA VAL A 153 -12.50 -0.98 -6.19
C VAL A 153 -13.46 -0.31 -5.20
N GLY A 154 -14.71 -0.18 -5.61
CA GLY A 154 -15.77 0.40 -4.79
C GLY A 154 -16.81 -0.65 -4.42
N ALA A 155 -17.52 -0.43 -3.32
CA ALA A 155 -18.61 -1.28 -2.86
C ALA A 155 -19.62 -0.50 -2.03
N ASP A 156 -20.85 -0.98 -2.02
CA ASP A 156 -21.90 -0.44 -1.16
C ASP A 156 -21.81 -1.10 0.22
N LEU A 157 -21.85 -0.29 1.28
CA LEU A 157 -21.96 -0.79 2.63
C LEU A 157 -23.29 -1.50 2.84
N MET A 158 -23.30 -2.62 3.57
CA MET A 158 -24.54 -3.25 3.98
C MET A 158 -25.29 -2.35 4.96
N PRO A 159 -26.63 -2.31 4.94
CA PRO A 159 -27.40 -1.56 5.92
C PRO A 159 -27.03 -1.98 7.35
N GLY A 160 -26.69 -1.01 8.19
CA GLY A 160 -26.24 -1.26 9.57
C GLY A 160 -24.80 -1.80 9.69
N ALA A 161 -24.01 -1.69 8.64
CA ALA A 161 -22.60 -2.11 8.69
C ALA A 161 -21.83 -1.31 9.76
N ASP A 162 -21.09 -2.03 10.59
CA ASP A 162 -20.11 -1.43 11.49
C ASP A 162 -18.84 -1.10 10.72
N THR A 163 -18.59 0.19 10.52
CA THR A 163 -17.42 0.67 9.77
C THR A 163 -16.10 0.36 10.46
N ILE A 164 -16.09 0.25 11.80
CA ILE A 164 -14.89 -0.14 12.57
C ILE A 164 -14.59 -1.62 12.31
N ARG A 165 -15.62 -2.47 12.32
CA ARG A 165 -15.48 -3.87 11.98
C ARG A 165 -15.04 -4.07 10.53
N LEU A 166 -15.64 -3.34 9.60
CA LEU A 166 -15.20 -3.35 8.20
C LEU A 166 -13.72 -3.00 8.06
N PHE A 167 -13.27 -1.94 8.76
CA PHE A 167 -11.86 -1.60 8.79
C PHE A 167 -10.99 -2.73 9.35
N ALA A 168 -11.39 -3.32 10.48
CA ALA A 168 -10.65 -4.42 11.11
C ALA A 168 -10.55 -5.65 10.21
N ASP A 169 -11.62 -5.99 9.47
CA ASP A 169 -11.67 -7.14 8.56
C ASP A 169 -10.87 -6.93 7.27
N THR A 170 -10.68 -5.69 6.85
CA THR A 170 -9.83 -5.34 5.68
C THR A 170 -8.37 -5.09 6.04
N PHE A 171 -8.09 -4.77 7.31
CA PHE A 171 -6.72 -4.52 7.80
C PHE A 171 -5.96 -5.84 8.10
N PRO A 172 -4.64 -5.90 7.85
CA PRO A 172 -3.83 -4.93 7.11
C PRO A 172 -4.11 -4.99 5.60
N ALA A 173 -3.80 -3.88 4.89
CA ALA A 173 -3.86 -3.88 3.43
C ALA A 173 -2.92 -4.93 2.85
N GLY A 174 -3.25 -5.47 1.66
CA GLY A 174 -2.44 -6.50 1.00
C GLY A 174 -1.01 -6.07 0.71
N THR A 175 -0.82 -4.78 0.44
CA THR A 175 0.50 -4.15 0.27
C THR A 175 1.37 -4.18 1.54
N LEU A 176 0.77 -4.44 2.70
CA LEU A 176 1.48 -4.54 4.00
C LEU A 176 1.65 -5.98 4.49
N SER A 177 0.90 -6.93 3.96
CA SER A 177 0.91 -8.33 4.43
C SER A 177 1.40 -9.31 3.37
N GLY A 178 0.79 -9.28 2.21
CA GLY A 178 0.97 -10.23 1.13
C GLY A 178 -0.32 -10.91 0.70
N ALA A 179 -0.22 -11.86 -0.21
CA ALA A 179 -1.36 -12.58 -0.76
C ALA A 179 -1.06 -14.09 -0.90
N PRO A 180 -1.93 -15.00 -0.49
CA PRO A 180 -3.16 -14.80 0.31
C PRO A 180 -2.85 -14.21 1.70
N LYS A 181 -3.65 -13.23 2.13
CA LYS A 181 -3.39 -12.43 3.35
C LYS A 181 -3.15 -13.28 4.61
N VAL A 182 -4.05 -14.19 4.92
CA VAL A 182 -3.94 -15.02 6.15
C VAL A 182 -2.68 -15.89 6.10
N ARG A 183 -2.40 -16.49 4.96
CA ARG A 183 -1.22 -17.35 4.82
C ARG A 183 0.09 -16.55 4.92
N ALA A 184 0.15 -15.38 4.30
CA ALA A 184 1.31 -14.51 4.36
C ALA A 184 1.62 -14.02 5.78
N MET A 185 0.58 -13.85 6.62
CA MET A 185 0.75 -13.45 8.03
C MET A 185 1.11 -14.62 8.96
N GLN A 186 0.99 -15.86 8.51
CA GLN A 186 1.35 -17.07 9.29
C GLN A 186 2.80 -17.50 9.07
N LEU A 187 3.44 -17.01 8.05
CA LEU A 187 4.82 -17.33 7.67
C LEU A 187 5.80 -16.36 8.31
#